data_de4eb8d95f4bd7374ee0957e6b7837ed
#
_entry.id   de4eb8d95f4bd7374ee0957e6b7837ed
#
_cell.length_a   1.000
_cell.length_b   1.000
_cell.length_c   1.000
_cell.angle_alpha   90.00
_cell.angle_beta   90.00
_cell.angle_gamma   90.00
#
_symmetry.space_group_name_H-M   'P 1'
#
loop_
_entity.id
_entity.type
_entity.pdbx_description
1 polymer ?
#
loop_
_entity_poly.entity_id
_entity_poly.type
_entity_poly.pdbx_seq_one_letter_code
_entity_poly.pdbx_strand_id
1 'polypeptide(L)'
;MELTPPAKRAFQLQAYGAAPSIDGVALVELRRHHDDGGSMTELVRLADGRTGALPGFEVRQANYSELAPGALKAYHLHVRQTDVWFVPPTDRLLVVLLDVRQGSPTEGARMRLVLGDGTSRLLRIPPGVAHGVKNLGVTTGRILYFTDVHFSPEPATCDEGRLPWDLAGADVWDPTRG
;
A
#
# COMPACT_ATOMS: atom_id res chain seq x y z
N MET A 1 6.41 -36.79 22.31
CA MET A 1 7.66 -36.17 21.87
C MET A 1 7.99 -35.05 22.85
N GLU A 2 9.18 -35.05 23.41
CA GLU A 2 9.66 -33.95 24.26
C GLU A 2 10.64 -33.08 23.50
N LEU A 3 10.53 -31.77 23.70
CA LEU A 3 11.47 -30.79 23.14
C LEU A 3 12.74 -30.72 23.96
N THR A 4 13.89 -30.47 23.32
CA THR A 4 15.14 -30.18 24.04
C THR A 4 14.98 -28.90 24.90
N PRO A 5 15.73 -28.75 26.00
CA PRO A 5 15.58 -27.54 26.81
C PRO A 5 15.77 -26.21 26.09
N PRO A 6 16.70 -26.04 25.13
CA PRO A 6 16.78 -24.81 24.33
C PRO A 6 15.53 -24.56 23.47
N ALA A 7 15.03 -25.61 22.80
CA ALA A 7 13.83 -25.50 21.95
C ALA A 7 12.59 -25.18 22.78
N LYS A 8 12.46 -25.79 24.00
CA LYS A 8 11.34 -25.51 24.89
C LYS A 8 11.33 -24.06 25.40
N ARG A 9 12.50 -23.46 25.63
CA ARG A 9 12.60 -22.04 26.00
C ARG A 9 12.31 -21.08 24.85
N ALA A 10 12.63 -21.48 23.63
CA ALA A 10 12.45 -20.65 22.42
C ALA A 10 11.06 -20.86 21.76
N PHE A 11 10.35 -21.92 22.14
CA PHE A 11 9.06 -22.24 21.53
C PHE A 11 8.00 -21.22 21.93
N GLN A 12 7.39 -20.60 20.92
CA GLN A 12 6.25 -19.71 21.05
C GLN A 12 5.14 -20.16 20.11
N LEU A 13 3.92 -20.15 20.60
CA LEU A 13 2.77 -20.38 19.74
C LEU A 13 2.57 -19.17 18.82
N GLN A 14 2.42 -19.43 17.53
CA GLN A 14 2.14 -18.37 16.57
C GLN A 14 0.73 -17.82 16.82
N ALA A 15 0.63 -16.51 17.01
CA ALA A 15 -0.65 -15.82 17.15
C ALA A 15 -1.15 -15.38 15.76
N TYR A 16 -2.38 -15.75 15.42
CA TYR A 16 -3.08 -15.33 14.22
C TYR A 16 -4.10 -14.25 14.60
N GLY A 17 -3.61 -13.06 14.94
CA GLY A 17 -4.46 -11.91 15.25
C GLY A 17 -4.95 -11.19 13.98
N ALA A 18 -5.95 -10.31 14.15
CA ALA A 18 -6.35 -9.40 13.08
C ALA A 18 -5.15 -8.51 12.67
N ALA A 19 -4.95 -8.35 11.37
CA ALA A 19 -3.93 -7.42 10.88
C ALA A 19 -4.28 -5.98 11.34
N PRO A 20 -3.27 -5.16 11.70
CA PRO A 20 -3.50 -3.76 12.01
C PRO A 20 -4.24 -3.05 10.88
N SER A 21 -5.20 -2.21 11.21
CA SER A 21 -5.95 -1.38 10.27
C SER A 21 -5.74 0.09 10.58
N ILE A 22 -5.84 0.94 9.56
CA ILE A 22 -5.82 2.40 9.68
C ILE A 22 -7.17 2.91 9.19
N ASP A 23 -7.78 3.80 9.94
CA ASP A 23 -9.07 4.38 9.61
C ASP A 23 -9.06 5.06 8.24
N GLY A 24 -10.04 4.75 7.39
CA GLY A 24 -10.15 5.24 6.02
C GLY A 24 -9.25 4.56 4.99
N VAL A 25 -8.28 3.72 5.40
CA VAL A 25 -7.56 2.84 4.49
C VAL A 25 -8.45 1.67 4.09
N ALA A 26 -8.53 1.38 2.79
CA ALA A 26 -9.34 0.27 2.30
C ALA A 26 -8.57 -0.56 1.25
N LEU A 27 -8.77 -1.88 1.31
CA LEU A 27 -8.37 -2.82 0.27
C LEU A 27 -9.63 -3.29 -0.46
N VAL A 28 -9.67 -3.09 -1.78
CA VAL A 28 -10.77 -3.54 -2.64
C VAL A 28 -10.26 -4.67 -3.50
N GLU A 29 -10.82 -5.87 -3.31
CA GLU A 29 -10.50 -7.01 -4.15
C GLU A 29 -11.09 -6.81 -5.54
N LEU A 30 -10.26 -7.03 -6.56
CA LEU A 30 -10.67 -6.97 -7.96
C LEU A 30 -10.78 -8.38 -8.55
N ARG A 31 -11.83 -8.58 -9.35
CA ARG A 31 -11.98 -9.84 -10.06
C ARG A 31 -10.97 -9.93 -11.20
N ARG A 32 -10.19 -11.00 -11.21
CA ARG A 32 -9.30 -11.36 -12.30
C ARG A 32 -9.94 -12.43 -13.16
N HIS A 33 -10.10 -12.14 -14.45
CA HIS A 33 -10.64 -13.07 -15.43
C HIS A 33 -9.49 -13.74 -16.15
N HIS A 34 -9.50 -15.06 -16.19
CA HIS A 34 -8.45 -15.87 -16.83
C HIS A 34 -9.00 -16.56 -18.07
N ASP A 35 -8.14 -16.69 -19.09
CA ASP A 35 -8.32 -17.52 -20.27
C ASP A 35 -7.00 -18.19 -20.67
N ASP A 36 -6.97 -18.88 -21.80
CA ASP A 36 -5.77 -19.59 -22.32
C ASP A 36 -4.62 -18.63 -22.69
N GLY A 37 -4.93 -17.37 -22.96
CA GLY A 37 -3.96 -16.34 -23.35
C GLY A 37 -3.44 -15.50 -22.18
N GLY A 38 -4.08 -15.61 -20.99
CA GLY A 38 -3.65 -14.83 -19.84
C GLY A 38 -4.78 -14.39 -18.91
N SER A 39 -4.83 -13.10 -18.56
CA SER A 39 -5.85 -12.58 -17.67
C SER A 39 -6.13 -11.10 -17.90
N MET A 40 -7.36 -10.70 -17.58
CA MET A 40 -7.83 -9.32 -17.57
C MET A 40 -8.38 -8.95 -16.20
N THR A 41 -8.06 -7.75 -15.73
CA THR A 41 -8.63 -7.15 -14.53
C THR A 41 -9.15 -5.76 -14.86
N GLU A 42 -10.43 -5.50 -14.62
CA GLU A 42 -10.97 -4.14 -14.68
C GLU A 42 -10.53 -3.42 -13.39
N LEU A 43 -9.73 -2.37 -13.51
CA LEU A 43 -9.24 -1.61 -12.35
C LEU A 43 -10.29 -0.64 -11.83
N VAL A 44 -10.85 0.17 -12.74
CA VAL A 44 -11.88 1.14 -12.43
C VAL A 44 -12.85 1.24 -13.61
N ARG A 45 -14.15 1.36 -13.30
CA ARG A 45 -15.18 1.76 -14.27
C ARG A 45 -15.70 3.11 -13.83
N LEU A 46 -15.52 4.11 -14.67
CA LEU A 46 -15.82 5.49 -14.33
C LEU A 46 -17.16 5.93 -14.94
N ALA A 47 -17.97 6.61 -14.13
CA ALA A 47 -19.09 7.42 -14.55
C ALA A 47 -18.86 8.82 -13.95
N ASP A 48 -18.70 9.82 -14.80
CA ASP A 48 -18.38 11.20 -14.40
C ASP A 48 -17.19 11.29 -13.41
N GLY A 49 -16.11 10.56 -13.71
CA GLY A 49 -14.89 10.52 -12.88
C GLY A 49 -15.01 9.67 -11.62
N ARG A 50 -16.18 9.12 -11.28
CA ARG A 50 -16.44 8.34 -10.06
C ARG A 50 -16.53 6.86 -10.34
N THR A 51 -16.18 6.06 -9.35
CA THR A 51 -16.30 4.59 -9.41
C THR A 51 -17.08 4.06 -8.21
N GLY A 52 -17.99 3.10 -8.46
CA GLY A 52 -18.76 2.45 -7.42
C GLY A 52 -17.92 1.59 -6.46
N ALA A 53 -16.73 1.16 -6.92
CA ALA A 53 -15.80 0.37 -6.09
C ALA A 53 -15.17 1.20 -4.94
N LEU A 54 -15.15 2.53 -5.07
CA LEU A 54 -14.53 3.45 -4.10
C LEU A 54 -15.47 4.65 -3.86
N PRO A 55 -16.51 4.48 -3.03
CA PRO A 55 -17.45 5.56 -2.75
C PRO A 55 -16.76 6.83 -2.25
N GLY A 56 -17.17 7.98 -2.79
CA GLY A 56 -16.60 9.29 -2.44
C GLY A 56 -15.25 9.61 -3.08
N PHE A 57 -14.70 8.74 -3.94
CA PHE A 57 -13.48 8.99 -4.68
C PHE A 57 -13.79 9.38 -6.14
N GLU A 58 -13.23 10.49 -6.58
CA GLU A 58 -13.32 10.98 -7.96
C GLU A 58 -11.95 10.99 -8.60
N VAL A 59 -11.77 10.18 -9.64
CA VAL A 59 -10.48 10.11 -10.36
C VAL A 59 -10.26 11.39 -11.15
N ARG A 60 -9.21 12.13 -10.81
CA ARG A 60 -8.78 13.34 -11.53
C ARG A 60 -7.47 13.15 -12.27
N GLN A 61 -6.60 12.27 -11.77
CA GLN A 61 -5.32 11.99 -12.41
C GLN A 61 -5.00 10.50 -12.28
N ALA A 62 -4.39 9.93 -13.31
CA ALA A 62 -3.84 8.60 -13.32
C ALA A 62 -2.34 8.65 -13.62
N ASN A 63 -1.57 7.91 -12.86
CA ASN A 63 -0.11 7.89 -12.96
C ASN A 63 0.41 6.45 -13.05
N TYR A 64 1.60 6.33 -13.62
CA TYR A 64 2.36 5.08 -13.67
C TYR A 64 3.74 5.32 -13.07
N SER A 65 4.16 4.47 -12.14
CA SER A 65 5.45 4.57 -11.46
C SER A 65 6.18 3.23 -11.52
N GLU A 66 7.49 3.30 -11.66
CA GLU A 66 8.38 2.15 -11.65
C GLU A 66 9.39 2.22 -10.50
N LEU A 67 9.73 1.05 -9.97
CA LEU A 67 10.72 0.86 -8.93
C LEU A 67 11.72 -0.21 -9.36
N ALA A 68 13.00 0.11 -9.39
CA ALA A 68 14.07 -0.86 -9.58
C ALA A 68 14.02 -1.95 -8.48
N PRO A 69 14.58 -3.16 -8.71
CA PRO A 69 14.70 -4.17 -7.68
C PRO A 69 15.35 -3.64 -6.41
N GLY A 70 14.74 -3.90 -5.25
CA GLY A 70 15.21 -3.44 -3.95
C GLY A 70 15.00 -1.95 -3.65
N ALA A 71 14.56 -1.16 -4.64
CA ALA A 71 14.32 0.27 -4.43
C ALA A 71 13.26 0.52 -3.36
N LEU A 72 13.51 1.52 -2.52
CA LEU A 72 12.63 2.02 -1.48
C LEU A 72 12.29 3.49 -1.77
N LYS A 73 10.99 3.83 -1.81
CA LYS A 73 10.46 5.19 -1.88
C LYS A 73 9.53 5.40 -0.69
N ALA A 74 9.94 6.20 0.31
CA ALA A 74 9.18 6.44 1.54
C ALA A 74 9.66 7.72 2.23
N TYR A 75 8.83 8.33 3.06
CA TYR A 75 7.37 8.32 3.02
C TYR A 75 6.88 9.51 2.23
N HIS A 76 5.84 9.30 1.43
CA HIS A 76 5.02 10.37 0.89
C HIS A 76 3.92 10.70 1.90
N LEU A 77 3.47 11.93 1.91
CA LEU A 77 2.34 12.37 2.74
C LEU A 77 1.56 13.44 1.99
N HIS A 78 0.27 13.22 1.89
CA HIS A 78 -0.69 14.18 1.34
C HIS A 78 -1.64 14.65 2.44
N VAL A 79 -1.96 15.93 2.46
CA VAL A 79 -2.90 16.51 3.45
C VAL A 79 -4.31 16.68 2.87
N ARG A 80 -4.48 16.59 1.55
CA ARG A 80 -5.75 16.73 0.82
C ARG A 80 -6.05 15.57 -0.10
N GLN A 81 -5.02 15.02 -0.74
CA GLN A 81 -5.13 14.00 -1.78
C GLN A 81 -5.38 12.63 -1.19
N THR A 82 -6.32 11.90 -1.79
CA THR A 82 -6.47 10.46 -1.64
C THR A 82 -5.73 9.76 -2.76
N ASP A 83 -4.90 8.77 -2.43
CA ASP A 83 -4.29 7.87 -3.40
C ASP A 83 -5.05 6.56 -3.49
N VAL A 84 -5.15 6.01 -4.69
CA VAL A 84 -5.63 4.65 -4.94
C VAL A 84 -4.62 3.91 -5.79
N TRP A 85 -3.94 2.94 -5.19
CA TRP A 85 -2.86 2.19 -5.82
C TRP A 85 -3.30 0.83 -6.33
N PHE A 86 -2.81 0.46 -7.51
CA PHE A 86 -2.85 -0.89 -8.05
C PHE A 86 -1.43 -1.36 -8.38
N VAL A 87 -1.07 -2.54 -7.91
CA VAL A 87 0.18 -3.23 -8.27
C VAL A 87 -0.17 -4.45 -9.11
N PRO A 88 0.43 -4.62 -10.30
CA PRO A 88 0.20 -5.81 -11.12
C PRO A 88 0.46 -7.11 -10.35
N PRO A 89 -0.36 -8.15 -10.55
CA PRO A 89 -0.17 -9.44 -9.86
C PRO A 89 1.18 -10.11 -10.08
N THR A 90 1.89 -9.72 -11.12
CA THR A 90 3.25 -10.21 -11.46
C THR A 90 4.34 -9.58 -10.62
N ASP A 91 4.04 -8.48 -9.96
CA ASP A 91 5.00 -7.70 -9.18
C ASP A 91 4.82 -8.00 -7.69
N ARG A 92 5.80 -7.63 -6.86
CA ARG A 92 5.76 -7.88 -5.43
C ARG A 92 6.30 -6.68 -4.68
N LEU A 93 5.38 -5.82 -4.20
CA LEU A 93 5.71 -4.58 -3.54
C LEU A 93 5.25 -4.60 -2.08
N LEU A 94 6.18 -4.38 -1.17
CA LEU A 94 5.89 -4.12 0.24
C LEU A 94 5.44 -2.67 0.39
N VAL A 95 4.24 -2.48 0.91
CA VAL A 95 3.69 -1.16 1.26
C VAL A 95 3.66 -1.01 2.77
N VAL A 96 4.11 0.13 3.26
CA VAL A 96 4.02 0.52 4.68
C VAL A 96 3.25 1.82 4.78
N LEU A 97 2.24 1.80 5.64
CA LEU A 97 1.38 2.95 5.94
C LEU A 97 1.54 3.31 7.42
N LEU A 98 1.52 4.61 7.71
CA LEU A 98 1.54 5.15 9.08
C LEU A 98 0.48 6.25 9.21
N ASP A 99 -0.42 6.10 10.17
CA ASP A 99 -1.39 7.14 10.49
C ASP A 99 -0.73 8.26 11.30
N VAL A 100 -0.53 9.42 10.68
CA VAL A 100 0.08 10.60 11.32
C VAL A 100 -0.96 11.70 11.62
N ARG A 101 -2.24 11.36 11.56
CA ARG A 101 -3.35 12.29 11.83
C ARG A 101 -3.56 12.43 13.34
N GLN A 102 -3.37 13.62 13.87
CA GLN A 102 -3.68 13.91 15.27
C GLN A 102 -5.19 13.70 15.54
N GLY A 103 -5.49 12.96 16.60
CA GLY A 103 -6.88 12.66 17.02
C GLY A 103 -7.61 11.62 16.16
N SER A 104 -6.92 10.96 15.22
CA SER A 104 -7.48 9.81 14.49
C SER A 104 -7.76 8.64 15.45
N PRO A 105 -8.83 7.85 15.24
CA PRO A 105 -9.05 6.60 15.99
C PRO A 105 -7.88 5.62 15.91
N THR A 106 -7.05 5.77 14.90
CA THR A 106 -5.88 4.92 14.64
C THR A 106 -4.58 5.71 14.61
N GLU A 107 -4.52 6.85 15.32
CA GLU A 107 -3.30 7.66 15.42
C GLU A 107 -2.09 6.81 15.83
N GLY A 108 -0.99 6.92 15.09
CA GLY A 108 0.22 6.15 15.29
C GLY A 108 0.15 4.68 14.83
N ALA A 109 -1.02 4.21 14.36
CA ALA A 109 -1.13 2.86 13.82
C ALA A 109 -0.31 2.69 12.55
N ARG A 110 0.27 1.49 12.42
CA ARG A 110 1.11 1.11 11.30
C ARG A 110 0.54 -0.12 10.62
N MET A 111 0.37 -0.04 9.29
CA MET A 111 0.01 -1.18 8.45
C MET A 111 1.20 -1.56 7.57
N ARG A 112 1.38 -2.86 7.38
CA ARG A 112 2.38 -3.43 6.50
C ARG A 112 1.74 -4.54 5.70
N LEU A 113 1.78 -4.41 4.36
CA LEU A 113 1.13 -5.36 3.44
C LEU A 113 1.92 -5.50 2.15
N VAL A 114 1.73 -6.61 1.46
CA VAL A 114 2.27 -6.82 0.11
C VAL A 114 1.15 -6.65 -0.89
N LEU A 115 1.40 -5.84 -1.94
CA LEU A 115 0.54 -5.71 -3.10
C LEU A 115 1.16 -6.45 -4.29
N GLY A 116 0.32 -6.86 -5.24
CA GLY A 116 0.70 -7.77 -6.31
C GLY A 116 0.74 -9.20 -5.80
N ASP A 117 1.83 -9.93 -6.02
CA ASP A 117 2.06 -11.30 -5.51
C ASP A 117 0.89 -12.25 -5.81
N GLY A 118 0.43 -12.24 -7.06
CA GLY A 118 -0.70 -13.06 -7.53
C GLY A 118 -2.09 -12.46 -7.27
N THR A 119 -2.21 -11.41 -6.47
CA THR A 119 -3.50 -10.77 -6.13
C THR A 119 -3.76 -9.52 -6.97
N SER A 120 -5.05 -9.20 -7.19
CA SER A 120 -5.47 -7.96 -7.84
C SER A 120 -6.29 -7.14 -6.84
N ARG A 121 -5.70 -6.05 -6.32
CA ARG A 121 -6.32 -5.21 -5.29
C ARG A 121 -6.11 -3.73 -5.57
N LEU A 122 -7.10 -2.92 -5.25
CA LEU A 122 -6.88 -1.49 -5.06
C LEU A 122 -6.63 -1.21 -3.58
N LEU A 123 -5.62 -0.39 -3.30
CA LEU A 123 -5.35 0.14 -1.97
C LEU A 123 -5.71 1.62 -1.96
N ARG A 124 -6.74 2.00 -1.20
CA ARG A 124 -7.08 3.40 -0.92
C ARG A 124 -6.29 3.90 0.28
N ILE A 125 -5.62 5.04 0.12
CA ILE A 125 -4.83 5.71 1.15
C ILE A 125 -5.41 7.12 1.32
N PRO A 126 -6.06 7.41 2.46
CA PRO A 126 -6.66 8.72 2.68
C PRO A 126 -5.61 9.79 3.02
N PRO A 127 -5.94 11.08 2.94
CA PRO A 127 -5.10 12.17 3.41
C PRO A 127 -4.64 11.95 4.86
N GLY A 128 -3.40 12.39 5.16
CA GLY A 128 -2.81 12.26 6.49
C GLY A 128 -2.31 10.85 6.84
N VAL A 129 -2.35 9.91 5.91
CA VAL A 129 -1.70 8.60 6.06
C VAL A 129 -0.39 8.60 5.26
N ALA A 130 0.73 8.63 5.97
CA ALA A 130 2.05 8.52 5.37
C ALA A 130 2.22 7.12 4.76
N HIS A 131 2.78 7.07 3.55
CA HIS A 131 2.88 5.83 2.80
C HIS A 131 4.20 5.71 2.05
N GLY A 132 4.70 4.50 1.97
CA GLY A 132 5.91 4.17 1.24
C GLY A 132 5.86 2.77 0.68
N VAL A 133 6.81 2.48 -0.21
CA VAL A 133 6.86 1.23 -0.96
C VAL A 133 8.29 0.77 -1.18
N LYS A 134 8.51 -0.55 -1.03
CA LYS A 134 9.77 -1.23 -1.36
C LYS A 134 9.52 -2.35 -2.35
N ASN A 135 10.33 -2.41 -3.41
CA ASN A 135 10.25 -3.52 -4.35
C ASN A 135 10.95 -4.75 -3.76
N LEU A 136 10.19 -5.81 -3.47
CA LEU A 136 10.68 -7.11 -3.00
C LEU A 136 11.00 -8.07 -4.14
N GLY A 137 10.63 -7.71 -5.37
CA GLY A 137 10.89 -8.53 -6.56
C GLY A 137 12.32 -8.39 -7.07
N VAL A 138 12.67 -9.27 -8.00
CA VAL A 138 13.97 -9.28 -8.71
C VAL A 138 13.91 -8.53 -10.05
N THR A 139 12.74 -8.04 -10.42
CA THR A 139 12.49 -7.25 -11.62
C THR A 139 11.91 -5.89 -11.25
N THR A 140 11.76 -4.99 -12.21
CA THR A 140 11.10 -3.70 -12.03
C THR A 140 9.68 -3.89 -11.51
N GLY A 141 9.37 -3.28 -10.38
CA GLY A 141 8.03 -3.23 -9.83
C GLY A 141 7.27 -2.02 -10.37
N ARG A 142 5.95 -2.13 -10.52
CA ARG A 142 5.08 -1.14 -11.15
C ARG A 142 3.90 -0.80 -10.24
N ILE A 143 3.52 0.46 -10.25
CA ILE A 143 2.31 0.95 -9.58
C ILE A 143 1.55 1.80 -10.59
N LEU A 144 0.28 1.44 -10.82
CA LEU A 144 -0.69 2.36 -11.39
C LEU A 144 -1.43 3.00 -10.22
N TYR A 145 -1.54 4.33 -10.20
CA TYR A 145 -2.27 4.98 -9.14
C TYR A 145 -3.12 6.14 -9.63
N PHE A 146 -4.24 6.30 -8.96
CA PHE A 146 -5.24 7.31 -9.23
C PHE A 146 -5.29 8.27 -8.06
N THR A 147 -5.51 9.56 -8.35
CA THR A 147 -5.63 10.60 -7.34
C THR A 147 -6.89 11.45 -7.59
N ASP A 148 -7.44 12.01 -6.52
CA ASP A 148 -8.58 12.93 -6.56
C ASP A 148 -8.16 14.41 -6.58
N VAL A 149 -6.86 14.67 -6.61
CA VAL A 149 -6.24 16.00 -6.77
C VAL A 149 -5.24 15.94 -7.92
N HIS A 150 -5.16 17.00 -8.73
CA HIS A 150 -4.10 17.12 -9.72
C HIS A 150 -2.78 17.48 -9.04
N PHE A 151 -1.68 16.88 -9.50
CA PHE A 151 -0.35 17.30 -9.09
C PHE A 151 -0.10 18.76 -9.47
N SER A 152 0.49 19.51 -8.55
CA SER A 152 0.96 20.86 -8.79
C SER A 152 2.38 21.01 -8.25
N PRO A 153 3.34 21.49 -9.07
CA PRO A 153 4.69 21.82 -8.60
C PRO A 153 4.76 23.13 -7.83
N GLU A 154 3.71 23.97 -7.90
CA GLU A 154 3.67 25.29 -7.27
C GLU A 154 3.57 25.16 -5.76
N PRO A 155 4.50 25.78 -4.97
CA PRO A 155 4.53 25.61 -3.51
C PRO A 155 3.22 25.92 -2.80
N ALA A 156 2.44 26.90 -3.31
CA ALA A 156 1.16 27.29 -2.70
C ALA A 156 0.04 26.25 -2.88
N THR A 157 0.17 25.35 -3.85
CA THR A 157 -0.86 24.35 -4.20
C THR A 157 -0.34 22.93 -4.19
N CYS A 158 0.97 22.74 -4.03
CA CYS A 158 1.58 21.42 -3.91
C CYS A 158 1.05 20.68 -2.68
N ASP A 159 0.72 19.40 -2.87
CA ASP A 159 0.29 18.51 -1.79
C ASP A 159 1.24 17.29 -1.66
N GLU A 160 2.44 17.39 -2.20
CA GLU A 160 3.45 16.35 -2.20
C GLU A 160 4.43 16.56 -1.03
N GLY A 161 4.11 16.03 0.13
CA GLY A 161 4.95 16.07 1.33
C GLY A 161 5.88 14.86 1.45
N ARG A 162 6.94 14.98 2.26
CA ARG A 162 7.89 13.91 2.55
C ARG A 162 8.15 13.81 4.05
N LEU A 163 8.26 12.57 4.54
CA LEU A 163 8.74 12.27 5.89
C LEU A 163 9.95 11.33 5.80
N PRO A 164 10.80 11.27 6.84
CA PRO A 164 11.94 10.36 6.87
C PRO A 164 11.53 8.90 6.60
N TRP A 165 12.29 8.20 5.78
CA TRP A 165 12.00 6.81 5.38
C TRP A 165 12.00 5.82 6.57
N ASP A 166 12.72 6.15 7.62
CA ASP A 166 12.90 5.37 8.85
C ASP A 166 11.99 5.83 10.00
N LEU A 167 11.04 6.73 9.74
CA LEU A 167 10.12 7.27 10.76
C LEU A 167 9.37 6.18 11.54
N ALA A 168 9.01 5.09 10.88
CA ALA A 168 8.36 3.93 11.52
C ALA A 168 9.34 2.82 11.94
N GLY A 169 10.65 3.09 11.96
CA GLY A 169 11.72 2.13 12.13
C GLY A 169 12.25 1.62 10.80
N ALA A 170 13.58 1.48 10.68
CA ALA A 170 14.20 1.00 9.44
C ALA A 170 13.87 -0.46 9.15
N ASP A 171 13.68 -1.28 10.19
CA ASP A 171 13.36 -2.70 10.14
C ASP A 171 11.98 -3.00 9.53
N VAL A 172 11.09 -2.01 9.49
CA VAL A 172 9.76 -2.17 8.87
C VAL A 172 9.84 -2.53 7.38
N TRP A 173 10.95 -2.20 6.75
CA TRP A 173 11.21 -2.45 5.33
C TRP A 173 11.89 -3.79 5.04
N ASP A 174 12.29 -4.53 6.08
CA ASP A 174 12.90 -5.83 5.90
C ASP A 174 11.83 -6.93 5.74
N PRO A 175 12.09 -7.97 4.93
CA PRO A 175 11.23 -9.14 4.89
C PRO A 175 11.10 -9.75 6.30
N THR A 176 9.88 -10.13 6.69
CA THR A 176 9.68 -10.85 7.94
C THR A 176 10.44 -12.17 7.90
N ARG A 177 11.19 -12.43 8.95
CA ARG A 177 11.78 -13.73 9.21
C ARG A 177 10.76 -14.49 10.08
N GLY A 178 10.08 -15.46 9.45
CA GLY A 178 9.04 -16.28 10.07
C GLY A 178 9.56 -17.17 11.19
#